data_1ac8c1967da6520e0fa4df6818efe24b
#
_entry.id   1ac8c1967da6520e0fa4df6818efe24b
#
_cell.length_a   1.000
_cell.length_b   1.000
_cell.length_c   1.000
_cell.angle_alpha   90.00
_cell.angle_beta   90.00
_cell.angle_gamma   90.00
#
_symmetry.space_group_name_H-M   'P 1'
#
loop_
_entity.id
_entity.type
_entity.pdbx_description
1 polymer ?
#
loop_
_entity_poly.entity_id
_entity_poly.type
_entity_poly.pdbx_seq_one_letter_code
_entity_poly.pdbx_strand_id
1 'polypeptide(L)'
;MIKRTSLKFINNLLSKNNNWKILDIGCGIEANKYATTLCDIVDYTDLHKDRNFIKLDKDKDKLPFKDNEFDFVFASHVLEHIKNVKLFITELERVAKKGYLELPTKLEDNFCFENRTDHEWQVDYDDISSKILLSERFEFFHPIFSVNTAQKFRDTFRSSMVFELYWEDKIDYEIIKNENLQKFSLFNLFRKFFSKKIRTIIN
;
A
#
# COMPACT_ATOMS: atom_id res chain seq x y z
N MET A 1 12.19 5.97 12.23
CA MET A 1 12.13 7.03 11.18
C MET A 1 11.63 6.42 9.88
N ILE A 2 10.69 7.10 9.19
CA ILE A 2 10.17 6.64 7.88
C ILE A 2 10.48 7.68 6.80
N LYS A 3 10.82 7.26 5.58
CA LYS A 3 11.19 8.15 4.46
C LYS A 3 10.87 7.54 3.10
N ARG A 4 10.65 8.40 2.10
CA ARG A 4 10.50 7.95 0.71
C ARG A 4 11.74 7.21 0.22
N THR A 5 11.50 6.22 -0.60
CA THR A 5 12.53 5.39 -1.22
C THR A 5 12.10 4.97 -2.63
N SER A 6 12.72 3.93 -3.18
CA SER A 6 12.24 3.24 -4.38
C SER A 6 12.44 1.74 -4.26
N LEU A 7 11.57 0.96 -4.87
CA LEU A 7 11.71 -0.50 -4.95
C LEU A 7 13.08 -0.91 -5.55
N LYS A 8 13.58 -0.12 -6.50
CA LYS A 8 14.92 -0.33 -7.07
C LYS A 8 16.01 -0.20 -6.03
N PHE A 9 15.94 0.83 -5.17
CA PHE A 9 16.89 1.00 -4.06
C PHE A 9 16.78 -0.16 -3.07
N ILE A 10 15.56 -0.54 -2.69
CA ILE A 10 15.32 -1.66 -1.76
C ILE A 10 15.87 -2.97 -2.34
N ASN A 11 15.58 -3.29 -3.59
CA ASN A 11 16.10 -4.50 -4.23
C ASN A 11 17.64 -4.51 -4.27
N ASN A 12 18.27 -3.36 -4.51
CA ASN A 12 19.74 -3.25 -4.43
C ASN A 12 20.27 -3.41 -3.00
N LEU A 13 19.56 -2.89 -2.00
CA LEU A 13 19.89 -3.10 -0.59
C LEU A 13 19.80 -4.59 -0.21
N LEU A 14 18.70 -5.25 -0.55
CA LEU A 14 18.47 -6.65 -0.22
C LEU A 14 19.47 -7.57 -0.95
N SER A 15 19.79 -7.30 -2.21
CA SER A 15 20.75 -8.08 -2.98
C SER A 15 22.20 -8.06 -2.42
N LYS A 16 22.54 -7.00 -1.67
CA LYS A 16 23.85 -6.87 -1.02
C LYS A 16 23.92 -7.52 0.37
N ASN A 17 22.76 -7.91 0.92
CA ASN A 17 22.64 -8.45 2.27
C ASN A 17 22.05 -9.88 2.23
N ASN A 18 22.71 -10.77 1.50
CA ASN A 18 22.22 -12.13 1.27
C ASN A 18 22.10 -13.01 2.53
N ASN A 19 22.71 -12.58 3.63
CA ASN A 19 22.61 -13.24 4.94
C ASN A 19 21.44 -12.76 5.80
N TRP A 20 20.69 -11.73 5.35
CA TRP A 20 19.55 -11.25 6.09
C TRP A 20 18.37 -12.23 6.05
N LYS A 21 17.70 -12.35 7.19
CA LYS A 21 16.38 -12.96 7.27
C LYS A 21 15.34 -11.92 6.88
N ILE A 22 14.67 -12.13 5.78
CA ILE A 22 13.73 -11.19 5.20
C ILE A 22 12.34 -11.79 5.21
N LEU A 23 11.39 -11.12 5.86
CA LEU A 23 9.96 -11.46 5.84
C LEU A 23 9.26 -10.69 4.72
N ASP A 24 8.49 -11.38 3.90
CA ASP A 24 7.51 -10.78 3.00
C ASP A 24 6.10 -11.09 3.53
N ILE A 25 5.42 -10.07 4.02
CA ILE A 25 4.06 -10.17 4.58
C ILE A 25 3.03 -9.70 3.57
N GLY A 26 1.97 -10.50 3.38
CA GLY A 26 1.01 -10.28 2.29
C GLY A 26 1.67 -10.57 0.94
N CYS A 27 2.45 -11.63 0.86
CA CYS A 27 3.32 -11.92 -0.28
C CYS A 27 2.56 -12.18 -1.60
N GLY A 28 1.29 -12.57 -1.51
CA GLY A 28 0.46 -12.86 -2.67
C GLY A 28 1.07 -13.90 -3.61
N ILE A 29 0.77 -13.73 -4.90
CA ILE A 29 1.28 -14.60 -5.97
C ILE A 29 2.74 -14.26 -6.31
N GLU A 30 3.11 -12.97 -6.31
CA GLU A 30 4.40 -12.45 -6.74
C GLU A 30 5.25 -12.01 -5.54
N ALA A 31 5.68 -12.98 -4.73
CA ALA A 31 6.50 -12.72 -3.56
C ALA A 31 7.87 -12.11 -3.90
N ASN A 32 8.38 -11.26 -3.00
CA ASN A 32 9.71 -10.69 -3.14
C ASN A 32 10.77 -11.79 -3.24
N LYS A 33 11.59 -11.71 -4.26
CA LYS A 33 12.59 -12.76 -4.57
C LYS A 33 13.71 -12.89 -3.52
N TYR A 34 13.93 -11.88 -2.68
CA TYR A 34 14.95 -11.90 -1.63
C TYR A 34 14.39 -12.37 -0.28
N ALA A 35 13.07 -12.49 -0.14
CA ALA A 35 12.47 -12.92 1.11
C ALA A 35 12.84 -14.36 1.45
N THR A 36 13.24 -14.59 2.70
CA THR A 36 13.55 -15.91 3.25
C THR A 36 12.33 -16.59 3.84
N THR A 37 11.35 -15.79 4.27
CA THR A 37 10.07 -16.24 4.81
C THR A 37 8.96 -15.44 4.15
N LEU A 38 7.91 -16.15 3.73
CA LEU A 38 6.71 -15.59 3.12
C LEU A 38 5.53 -15.81 4.05
N CYS A 39 4.62 -14.87 4.14
CA CYS A 39 3.36 -15.12 4.80
C CYS A 39 2.20 -14.36 4.16
N ASP A 40 1.01 -14.96 4.24
CA ASP A 40 -0.23 -14.40 3.74
C ASP A 40 -1.42 -15.02 4.48
N ILE A 41 -2.57 -14.32 4.49
CA ILE A 41 -3.84 -14.88 4.97
C ILE A 41 -4.45 -15.89 3.99
N VAL A 42 -4.14 -15.74 2.70
CA VAL A 42 -4.50 -16.71 1.66
C VAL A 42 -3.43 -17.80 1.62
N ASP A 43 -3.86 -19.03 1.40
CA ASP A 43 -2.95 -20.17 1.34
C ASP A 43 -2.29 -20.27 -0.05
N TYR A 44 -1.05 -19.88 -0.12
CA TYR A 44 -0.20 -19.99 -1.31
C TYR A 44 0.90 -21.05 -1.18
N THR A 45 0.74 -22.02 -0.25
CA THR A 45 1.74 -23.08 -0.01
C THR A 45 2.10 -23.82 -1.30
N ASP A 46 1.11 -24.16 -2.12
CA ASP A 46 1.35 -24.86 -3.39
C ASP A 46 2.10 -24.03 -4.43
N LEU A 47 1.93 -22.71 -4.41
CA LEU A 47 2.62 -21.79 -5.33
C LEU A 47 4.06 -21.55 -4.90
N HIS A 48 4.32 -21.49 -3.60
CA HIS A 48 5.63 -21.18 -3.02
C HIS A 48 6.33 -22.41 -2.42
N LYS A 49 6.19 -23.59 -3.04
CA LYS A 49 6.68 -24.90 -2.51
C LYS A 49 8.15 -24.91 -2.12
N ASP A 50 8.98 -24.14 -2.85
CA ASP A 50 10.42 -24.09 -2.64
C ASP A 50 10.85 -23.03 -1.62
N ARG A 51 9.88 -22.40 -0.94
CA ARG A 51 10.11 -21.29 -0.01
C ARG A 51 9.40 -21.54 1.33
N ASN A 52 9.93 -20.94 2.38
CA ASN A 52 9.31 -21.00 3.71
C ASN A 52 8.04 -20.12 3.72
N PHE A 53 6.90 -20.72 3.43
CA PHE A 53 5.59 -20.05 3.44
C PHE A 53 4.83 -20.38 4.72
N ILE A 54 4.24 -19.37 5.35
CA ILE A 54 3.41 -19.48 6.56
C ILE A 54 2.07 -18.83 6.30
N LYS A 55 1.02 -19.65 6.32
CA LYS A 55 -0.35 -19.13 6.28
C LYS A 55 -0.66 -18.41 7.59
N LEU A 56 -1.07 -17.16 7.50
CA LEU A 56 -1.52 -16.39 8.66
C LEU A 56 -2.99 -16.68 8.97
N ASP A 57 -3.30 -16.64 10.25
CA ASP A 57 -4.66 -16.68 10.73
C ASP A 57 -5.19 -15.24 10.83
N LYS A 58 -6.20 -14.90 10.01
CA LYS A 58 -6.79 -13.56 9.96
C LYS A 58 -7.43 -13.10 11.28
N ASP A 59 -7.78 -14.07 12.15
CA ASP A 59 -8.43 -13.83 13.43
C ASP A 59 -7.40 -13.65 14.57
N LYS A 60 -6.12 -13.80 14.28
CA LYS A 60 -5.03 -13.56 15.23
C LYS A 60 -4.37 -12.21 15.00
N ASP A 61 -4.41 -11.44 16.04
CA ASP A 61 -3.81 -10.10 16.07
C ASP A 61 -2.28 -10.10 16.08
N LYS A 62 -1.65 -11.20 16.47
CA LYS A 62 -0.19 -11.30 16.62
C LYS A 62 0.42 -12.18 15.54
N LEU A 63 1.48 -11.67 14.91
CA LEU A 63 2.26 -12.43 13.95
C LEU A 63 2.98 -13.60 14.65
N PRO A 64 3.03 -14.81 14.04
CA PRO A 64 3.61 -16.02 14.64
C PRO A 64 5.14 -16.04 14.65
N PHE A 65 5.76 -14.89 14.86
CA PHE A 65 7.21 -14.68 14.85
C PHE A 65 7.70 -14.12 16.18
N LYS A 66 8.99 -14.33 16.47
CA LYS A 66 9.66 -13.79 17.65
C LYS A 66 10.00 -12.30 17.47
N ASP A 67 10.25 -11.62 18.57
CA ASP A 67 10.76 -10.25 18.55
C ASP A 67 12.11 -10.20 17.83
N ASN A 68 12.27 -9.26 16.91
CA ASN A 68 13.47 -9.07 16.08
C ASN A 68 13.95 -10.35 15.37
N GLU A 69 12.99 -11.18 14.92
CA GLU A 69 13.33 -12.41 14.20
C GLU A 69 13.90 -12.15 12.81
N PHE A 70 13.53 -11.03 12.22
CA PHE A 70 13.92 -10.65 10.86
C PHE A 70 14.83 -9.41 10.85
N ASP A 71 15.76 -9.40 9.90
CA ASP A 71 16.59 -8.23 9.63
C ASP A 71 15.82 -7.17 8.83
N PHE A 72 14.81 -7.60 8.07
CA PHE A 72 14.02 -6.74 7.20
C PHE A 72 12.61 -7.29 6.98
N VAL A 73 11.62 -6.41 6.97
CA VAL A 73 10.24 -6.74 6.56
C VAL A 73 9.89 -6.02 5.27
N PHE A 74 9.34 -6.76 4.32
CA PHE A 74 8.76 -6.26 3.09
C PHE A 74 7.24 -6.39 3.18
N ALA A 75 6.49 -5.31 3.00
CA ALA A 75 5.04 -5.31 2.96
C ALA A 75 4.56 -4.39 1.84
N SER A 76 3.93 -4.97 0.83
CA SER A 76 3.43 -4.28 -0.35
C SER A 76 1.94 -4.49 -0.48
N HIS A 77 1.17 -3.40 -0.47
CA HIS A 77 -0.28 -3.43 -0.55
C HIS A 77 -0.95 -4.29 0.54
N VAL A 78 -0.60 -4.02 1.80
CA VAL A 78 -1.13 -4.75 2.97
C VAL A 78 -1.81 -3.82 3.97
N LEU A 79 -1.14 -2.71 4.34
CA LEU A 79 -1.58 -1.83 5.43
C LEU A 79 -2.97 -1.24 5.19
N GLU A 80 -3.31 -0.93 3.95
CA GLU A 80 -4.60 -0.38 3.54
C GLU A 80 -5.78 -1.32 3.80
N HIS A 81 -5.53 -2.62 3.93
CA HIS A 81 -6.56 -3.64 4.22
C HIS A 81 -6.75 -3.90 5.72
N ILE A 82 -5.87 -3.37 6.56
CA ILE A 82 -5.79 -3.75 7.98
C ILE A 82 -6.72 -2.89 8.84
N LYS A 83 -7.72 -3.49 9.47
CA LYS A 83 -8.65 -2.77 10.38
C LYS A 83 -7.91 -2.17 11.58
N ASN A 84 -7.10 -2.98 12.27
CA ASN A 84 -6.33 -2.55 13.43
C ASN A 84 -4.90 -2.16 13.04
N VAL A 85 -4.77 -1.00 12.37
CA VAL A 85 -3.49 -0.47 11.90
C VAL A 85 -2.46 -0.34 13.02
N LYS A 86 -2.90 0.14 14.19
CA LYS A 86 -2.00 0.33 15.36
C LYS A 86 -1.31 -0.98 15.72
N LEU A 87 -2.08 -2.04 15.83
CA LEU A 87 -1.55 -3.36 16.19
C LEU A 87 -0.64 -3.91 15.10
N PHE A 88 -1.04 -3.79 13.84
CA PHE A 88 -0.23 -4.25 12.72
C PHE A 88 1.12 -3.55 12.64
N ILE A 89 1.15 -2.23 12.77
CA ILE A 89 2.41 -1.46 12.81
C ILE A 89 3.27 -1.88 14.00
N THR A 90 2.67 -2.06 15.19
CA THR A 90 3.39 -2.56 16.37
C THR A 90 4.01 -3.93 16.11
N GLU A 91 3.32 -4.82 15.41
CA GLU A 91 3.84 -6.14 15.06
C GLU A 91 4.96 -6.07 14.03
N LEU A 92 4.87 -5.19 13.01
CA LEU A 92 5.98 -4.97 12.08
C LEU A 92 7.24 -4.51 12.81
N GLU A 93 7.10 -3.50 13.71
CA GLU A 93 8.19 -2.97 14.53
C GLU A 93 8.75 -4.00 15.54
N ARG A 94 7.90 -4.93 15.99
CA ARG A 94 8.31 -6.00 16.91
C ARG A 94 9.15 -7.06 16.21
N VAL A 95 8.75 -7.48 15.02
CA VAL A 95 9.40 -8.60 14.31
C VAL A 95 10.67 -8.19 13.57
N ALA A 96 10.83 -6.89 13.27
CA ALA A 96 12.02 -6.35 12.61
C ALA A 96 12.31 -4.90 13.05
N LYS A 97 13.52 -4.42 12.80
CA LYS A 97 13.92 -3.01 13.06
C LYS A 97 13.90 -2.13 11.83
N LYS A 98 13.72 -2.69 10.66
CA LYS A 98 13.66 -1.96 9.39
C LYS A 98 12.84 -2.70 8.36
N GLY A 99 12.32 -1.95 7.41
CA GLY A 99 11.53 -2.55 6.36
C GLY A 99 11.13 -1.57 5.26
N TYR A 100 10.31 -2.10 4.38
CA TYR A 100 9.73 -1.41 3.26
C TYR A 100 8.20 -1.54 3.28
N LEU A 101 7.53 -0.43 3.05
CA LEU A 101 6.09 -0.37 2.82
C LEU A 101 5.85 0.18 1.42
N GLU A 102 5.02 -0.51 0.64
CA GLU A 102 4.43 0.02 -0.58
C GLU A 102 2.93 0.16 -0.37
N LEU A 103 2.41 1.36 -0.60
CA LEU A 103 1.03 1.72 -0.30
C LEU A 103 0.42 2.46 -1.49
N PRO A 104 -0.84 2.21 -1.86
CA PRO A 104 -1.49 2.93 -2.93
C PRO A 104 -1.66 4.41 -2.57
N THR A 105 -1.46 5.31 -3.52
CA THR A 105 -1.90 6.69 -3.34
C THR A 105 -3.43 6.78 -3.39
N LYS A 106 -4.01 7.87 -2.89
CA LYS A 106 -5.44 8.14 -3.03
C LYS A 106 -5.90 8.11 -4.50
N LEU A 107 -4.99 8.42 -5.43
CA LEU A 107 -5.30 8.38 -6.86
C LEU A 107 -5.48 6.93 -7.33
N GLU A 108 -4.53 6.06 -7.03
CA GLU A 108 -4.63 4.64 -7.37
C GLU A 108 -5.84 3.98 -6.69
N ASP A 109 -6.02 4.25 -5.39
CA ASP A 109 -7.15 3.72 -4.62
C ASP A 109 -8.49 4.05 -5.29
N ASN A 110 -8.65 5.27 -5.80
CA ASN A 110 -9.89 5.69 -6.47
C ASN A 110 -10.03 5.14 -7.90
N PHE A 111 -8.94 4.71 -8.56
CA PHE A 111 -9.03 4.17 -9.92
C PHE A 111 -9.56 2.73 -9.97
N CYS A 112 -9.34 1.92 -8.93
CA CYS A 112 -9.59 0.49 -8.95
C CYS A 112 -10.95 0.12 -8.36
N PHE A 113 -11.72 -0.73 -9.09
CA PHE A 113 -13.02 -1.21 -8.65
C PHE A 113 -12.93 -2.02 -7.35
N GLU A 114 -11.94 -2.91 -7.27
CA GLU A 114 -11.75 -3.84 -6.18
C GLU A 114 -11.45 -3.10 -4.87
N ASN A 115 -10.71 -2.00 -4.92
CA ASN A 115 -10.34 -1.20 -3.75
C ASN A 115 -11.55 -0.62 -2.99
N ARG A 116 -12.73 -0.57 -3.63
CA ARG A 116 -13.96 -0.06 -2.98
C ARG A 116 -14.41 -0.89 -1.78
N THR A 117 -14.17 -2.19 -1.83
CA THR A 117 -14.61 -3.14 -0.81
C THR A 117 -13.47 -3.65 0.05
N ASP A 118 -12.25 -3.61 -0.47
CA ASP A 118 -11.11 -4.29 0.12
C ASP A 118 -10.21 -3.37 0.94
N HIS A 119 -10.23 -2.05 0.65
CA HIS A 119 -9.43 -1.07 1.40
C HIS A 119 -10.24 -0.44 2.53
N GLU A 120 -9.73 -0.55 3.74
CA GLU A 120 -10.22 0.15 4.93
C GLU A 120 -9.71 1.60 4.96
N TRP A 121 -8.48 1.82 4.47
CA TRP A 121 -7.77 3.10 4.55
C TRP A 121 -7.37 3.66 3.20
N GLN A 122 -7.48 4.98 3.09
CA GLN A 122 -6.77 5.75 2.08
C GLN A 122 -5.49 6.32 2.69
N VAL A 123 -4.41 6.24 1.91
CA VAL A 123 -3.08 6.61 2.36
C VAL A 123 -2.62 7.90 1.72
N ASP A 124 -1.93 8.71 2.51
CA ASP A 124 -1.15 9.85 2.08
C ASP A 124 0.19 9.85 2.84
N TYR A 125 1.13 10.67 2.43
CA TYR A 125 2.42 10.78 3.11
C TYR A 125 2.83 12.24 3.25
N ASP A 126 3.04 12.69 4.48
CA ASP A 126 3.54 14.01 4.77
C ASP A 126 5.08 14.01 4.77
N ASP A 127 5.65 14.58 3.71
CA ASP A 127 7.10 14.69 3.53
C ASP A 127 7.77 15.62 4.56
N ILE A 128 7.00 16.55 5.18
CA ILE A 128 7.53 17.51 6.17
C ILE A 128 7.70 16.82 7.53
N SER A 129 6.65 16.17 8.01
CA SER A 129 6.69 15.47 9.31
C SER A 129 7.19 14.02 9.20
N SER A 130 7.39 13.52 7.97
CA SER A 130 7.80 12.15 7.69
C SER A 130 6.84 11.11 8.31
N LYS A 131 5.53 11.30 8.08
CA LYS A 131 4.47 10.44 8.61
C LYS A 131 3.59 9.88 7.52
N ILE A 132 3.10 8.67 7.75
CA ILE A 132 1.98 8.10 6.98
C ILE A 132 0.69 8.73 7.52
N LEU A 133 -0.13 9.28 6.63
CA LEU A 133 -1.45 9.80 6.97
C LEU A 133 -2.50 8.81 6.49
N LEU A 134 -3.31 8.31 7.42
CA LEU A 134 -4.38 7.36 7.16
C LEU A 134 -5.73 8.04 7.35
N SER A 135 -6.62 7.91 6.39
CA SER A 135 -7.99 8.39 6.51
C SER A 135 -8.97 7.31 6.08
N GLU A 136 -10.19 7.35 6.61
CA GLU A 136 -11.25 6.47 6.13
C GLU A 136 -11.41 6.63 4.62
N ARG A 137 -11.70 5.51 3.95
CA ARG A 137 -11.83 5.53 2.49
C ARG A 137 -12.95 6.45 2.04
N PHE A 138 -12.64 7.35 1.09
CA PHE A 138 -13.59 8.23 0.44
C PHE A 138 -13.52 8.06 -1.08
N GLU A 139 -14.64 7.70 -1.71
CA GLU A 139 -14.76 7.60 -3.16
C GLU A 139 -14.90 8.99 -3.78
N PHE A 140 -13.81 9.54 -4.30
CA PHE A 140 -13.80 10.86 -4.93
C PHE A 140 -14.50 10.85 -6.29
N PHE A 141 -14.30 9.78 -7.08
CA PHE A 141 -15.01 9.51 -8.34
C PHE A 141 -15.26 8.01 -8.50
N HIS A 142 -16.15 7.64 -9.41
CA HIS A 142 -16.39 6.21 -9.67
C HIS A 142 -15.15 5.56 -10.30
N PRO A 143 -14.66 4.44 -9.75
CA PRO A 143 -13.55 3.69 -10.31
C PRO A 143 -13.82 3.30 -11.75
N ILE A 144 -12.76 3.25 -12.56
CA ILE A 144 -12.85 2.97 -14.00
C ILE A 144 -11.96 1.82 -14.46
N PHE A 145 -11.07 1.32 -13.60
CA PHE A 145 -10.12 0.26 -13.93
C PHE A 145 -10.23 -0.91 -12.96
N SER A 146 -9.88 -2.11 -13.44
CA SER A 146 -9.51 -3.21 -12.56
C SER A 146 -8.08 -3.02 -12.04
N VAL A 147 -7.73 -3.69 -10.94
CA VAL A 147 -6.36 -3.71 -10.38
C VAL A 147 -5.35 -4.12 -11.45
N ASN A 148 -5.65 -5.14 -12.27
CA ASN A 148 -4.78 -5.59 -13.36
C ASN A 148 -4.51 -4.49 -14.41
N THR A 149 -5.48 -3.63 -14.67
CA THR A 149 -5.29 -2.49 -15.59
C THR A 149 -4.47 -1.39 -14.92
N ALA A 150 -4.72 -1.11 -13.65
CA ALA A 150 -3.96 -0.13 -12.87
C ALA A 150 -2.48 -0.51 -12.73
N GLN A 151 -2.14 -1.79 -12.64
CA GLN A 151 -0.76 -2.26 -12.64
C GLN A 151 0.05 -1.77 -13.85
N LYS A 152 -0.55 -1.72 -15.04
CA LYS A 152 0.11 -1.18 -16.25
C LYS A 152 0.43 0.31 -16.13
N PHE A 153 -0.41 1.07 -15.42
CA PHE A 153 -0.12 2.48 -15.13
C PHE A 153 0.98 2.64 -14.09
N ARG A 154 1.10 1.72 -13.13
CA ARG A 154 2.21 1.74 -12.15
C ARG A 154 3.57 1.65 -12.82
N ASP A 155 3.71 0.90 -13.89
CA ASP A 155 4.98 0.80 -14.62
C ASP A 155 5.45 2.15 -15.16
N THR A 156 4.51 2.99 -15.60
CA THR A 156 4.81 4.31 -16.19
C THR A 156 4.71 5.46 -15.19
N PHE A 157 3.73 5.40 -14.27
CA PHE A 157 3.38 6.48 -13.35
C PHE A 157 3.59 6.10 -11.88
N ARG A 158 4.57 5.26 -11.59
CA ARG A 158 4.77 4.64 -10.28
C ARG A 158 4.75 5.64 -9.13
N SER A 159 5.49 6.74 -9.23
CA SER A 159 5.55 7.77 -8.19
C SER A 159 4.23 8.50 -7.91
N SER A 160 3.27 8.44 -8.86
CA SER A 160 1.92 9.00 -8.69
C SER A 160 0.91 7.95 -8.21
N MET A 161 1.23 6.67 -8.37
CA MET A 161 0.33 5.57 -8.05
C MET A 161 0.62 4.96 -6.68
N VAL A 162 1.90 4.90 -6.26
CA VAL A 162 2.27 4.28 -4.99
C VAL A 162 3.22 5.16 -4.18
N PHE A 163 3.10 5.05 -2.86
CA PHE A 163 4.11 5.49 -1.92
C PHE A 163 5.07 4.32 -1.66
N GLU A 164 6.34 4.55 -1.86
CA GLU A 164 7.42 3.62 -1.58
C GLU A 164 8.21 4.17 -0.38
N LEU A 165 8.09 3.52 0.76
CA LEU A 165 8.58 4.00 2.04
C LEU A 165 9.56 3.01 2.68
N TYR A 166 10.73 3.50 3.08
CA TYR A 166 11.65 2.78 3.94
C TYR A 166 11.49 3.26 5.38
N TRP A 167 11.43 2.34 6.33
CA TRP A 167 11.38 2.67 7.74
C TRP A 167 12.50 1.99 8.53
N GLU A 168 12.90 2.63 9.64
CA GLU A 168 13.87 2.14 10.60
C GLU A 168 13.42 2.52 12.00
N ASP A 169 13.45 1.54 12.92
CA ASP A 169 12.99 1.55 14.31
C ASP A 169 11.49 1.80 14.49
N LYS A 170 10.94 2.85 13.87
CA LYS A 170 9.55 3.25 14.01
C LYS A 170 8.91 3.61 12.69
N ILE A 171 7.62 3.28 12.60
CA ILE A 171 6.69 3.70 11.53
C ILE A 171 5.79 4.79 12.11
N ASP A 172 6.14 6.05 11.85
CA ASP A 172 5.33 7.17 12.30
C ASP A 172 4.11 7.33 11.41
N TYR A 173 2.93 7.35 12.00
CA TYR A 173 1.65 7.52 11.29
C TYR A 173 0.66 8.35 12.10
N GLU A 174 -0.36 8.86 11.42
CA GLU A 174 -1.45 9.62 12.01
C GLU A 174 -2.77 9.24 11.33
N ILE A 175 -3.83 9.05 12.12
CA ILE A 175 -5.18 8.86 11.59
C ILE A 175 -5.86 10.22 11.53
N ILE A 176 -6.17 10.67 10.33
CA ILE A 176 -6.78 11.97 10.05
C ILE A 176 -8.24 11.81 9.62
N LYS A 177 -9.05 12.83 9.86
CA LYS A 177 -10.42 12.88 9.37
C LYS A 177 -10.48 13.48 7.97
N ASN A 178 -11.33 12.92 7.13
CA ASN A 178 -11.66 13.52 5.84
C ASN A 178 -12.60 14.70 6.06
N GLU A 179 -12.08 15.94 5.98
CA GLU A 179 -12.88 17.15 6.11
C GLU A 179 -13.18 17.74 4.73
N ASN A 180 -14.43 18.17 4.51
CA ASN A 180 -14.88 18.91 3.32
C ASN A 180 -14.65 18.24 1.95
N LEU A 181 -14.53 16.92 1.90
CA LEU A 181 -14.40 16.21 0.63
C LEU A 181 -15.74 16.18 -0.13
N GLN A 182 -15.70 16.55 -1.41
CA GLN A 182 -16.86 16.48 -2.31
C GLN A 182 -16.58 15.48 -3.43
N LYS A 183 -17.56 14.61 -3.69
CA LYS A 183 -17.47 13.68 -4.83
C LYS A 183 -17.41 14.45 -6.14
N PHE A 184 -16.48 14.05 -6.99
CA PHE A 184 -16.37 14.57 -8.34
C PHE A 184 -17.49 14.00 -9.21
N SER A 185 -18.25 14.88 -9.85
CA SER A 185 -19.34 14.49 -10.75
C SER A 185 -18.97 14.78 -12.21
N LEU A 186 -18.73 13.69 -12.96
CA LEU A 186 -18.52 13.78 -14.41
C LEU A 186 -19.70 14.49 -15.11
N PHE A 187 -20.94 14.24 -14.66
CA PHE A 187 -22.12 14.92 -15.19
C PHE A 187 -22.04 16.44 -15.04
N ASN A 188 -21.62 16.93 -13.87
CA ASN A 188 -21.44 18.36 -13.63
C ASN A 188 -20.31 18.96 -14.48
N LEU A 189 -19.24 18.19 -14.73
CA LEU A 189 -18.15 18.61 -15.62
C LEU A 189 -18.66 18.74 -17.07
N PHE A 190 -19.34 17.72 -17.58
CA PHE A 190 -19.93 17.73 -18.93
C PHE A 190 -20.94 18.88 -19.08
N ARG A 191 -21.83 19.07 -18.11
CA ARG A 191 -22.77 20.18 -18.10
C ARG A 191 -22.06 21.54 -18.20
N LYS A 192 -20.98 21.75 -17.43
CA LYS A 192 -20.16 22.98 -17.50
C LYS A 192 -19.48 23.14 -18.85
N PHE A 193 -18.91 22.06 -19.39
CA PHE A 193 -18.24 22.05 -20.69
C PHE A 193 -19.21 22.41 -21.83
N PHE A 194 -20.37 21.77 -21.89
CA PHE A 194 -21.40 22.05 -22.89
C PHE A 194 -21.98 23.46 -22.75
N SER A 195 -22.27 23.93 -21.53
CA SER A 195 -22.76 25.30 -21.31
C SER A 195 -21.76 26.37 -21.75
N LYS A 196 -20.44 26.11 -21.58
CA LYS A 196 -19.39 27.01 -22.05
C LYS A 196 -19.33 27.03 -23.58
N LYS A 197 -19.42 25.86 -24.22
CA LYS A 197 -19.40 25.73 -25.69
C LYS A 197 -20.62 26.37 -26.35
N ILE A 198 -21.81 26.22 -25.76
CA ILE A 198 -23.03 26.89 -26.23
C ILE A 198 -22.91 28.43 -26.16
N ARG A 199 -22.36 28.97 -25.08
CA ARG A 199 -22.10 30.41 -24.96
C ARG A 199 -21.12 30.95 -26.02
N THR A 200 -20.13 30.13 -26.43
CA THR A 200 -19.14 30.52 -27.45
C THR A 200 -19.73 30.47 -28.88
N ILE A 201 -20.83 29.74 -29.09
CA ILE A 201 -21.50 29.62 -30.39
C ILE A 201 -22.56 30.73 -30.56
N ILE A 202 -23.11 31.28 -29.45
CA ILE A 202 -24.20 32.30 -29.45
C ILE A 202 -23.61 33.73 -29.43
N ASN A 203 -22.33 33.90 -29.11
CA ASN A 203 -21.61 35.17 -29.24
C ASN A 203 -20.75 35.20 -30.50
#